data_f6d6fd7164b03cda443796b5ed6f4fa5
#
_entry.id   f6d6fd7164b03cda443796b5ed6f4fa5
#
_cell.length_a   1.000
_cell.length_b   1.000
_cell.length_c   1.000
_cell.angle_alpha   90.00
_cell.angle_beta   90.00
_cell.angle_gamma   90.00
#
_symmetry.space_group_name_H-M   'P 1'
#
loop_
_entity.id
_entity.type
_entity.pdbx_description
1 polymer ?
#
loop_
_entity_poly.entity_id
_entity_poly.type
_entity_poly.pdbx_seq_one_letter_code
_entity_poly.pdbx_strand_id
1 'polypeptide(L)'
;MASYLQIENISKSYGPKVLFEHIGFNINEGDKIALIAPNGTGKTSLMRILAGKDKSDSGGKILFLKDIRIAFLEQEYDFDPEKGIFRQIMDSSEEFTKHLDEERLLEYELRVKRLLTDFGLTDFGQPMKELSGGGVKRVALTQMLATEADFFIMDEPTNHLDIDAIEYLEAYLKRARCTLLMVT
;
A
#
# COMPACT_ATOMS: atom_id res chain seq x y z
N MET A 1 -9.36 22.09 -3.47
CA MET A 1 -8.78 20.78 -3.05
C MET A 1 -7.48 20.62 -3.80
N ALA A 2 -6.41 20.20 -3.12
CA ALA A 2 -5.13 20.00 -3.77
C ALA A 2 -5.18 18.69 -4.58
N SER A 3 -4.58 18.68 -5.79
CA SER A 3 -4.42 17.43 -6.54
C SER A 3 -3.20 16.69 -6.03
N TYR A 4 -3.40 15.48 -5.49
CA TYR A 4 -2.34 14.64 -4.95
C TYR A 4 -1.62 13.84 -6.02
N LEU A 5 -2.35 13.45 -7.08
CA LEU A 5 -1.81 12.72 -8.21
C LEU A 5 -2.44 13.23 -9.51
N GLN A 6 -1.59 13.51 -10.50
CA GLN A 6 -1.99 13.80 -11.88
C GLN A 6 -1.30 12.84 -12.82
N ILE A 7 -2.08 12.16 -13.65
CA ILE A 7 -1.61 11.24 -14.66
C ILE A 7 -2.06 11.76 -16.01
N GLU A 8 -1.13 11.87 -16.94
CA GLU A 8 -1.39 12.35 -18.29
C GLU A 8 -0.75 11.41 -19.31
N ASN A 9 -1.58 10.87 -20.19
CA ASN A 9 -1.14 10.17 -21.40
C ASN A 9 -0.17 9.00 -21.13
N ILE A 10 -0.47 8.14 -20.18
CA ILE A 10 0.34 6.93 -19.92
C ILE A 10 -0.23 5.72 -20.68
N SER A 11 0.68 4.91 -21.22
CA SER A 11 0.35 3.67 -21.94
C SER A 11 1.30 2.57 -21.52
N LYS A 12 0.83 1.32 -21.59
CA LYS A 12 1.65 0.15 -21.30
C LYS A 12 1.25 -1.03 -22.16
N SER A 13 2.27 -1.73 -22.70
CA SER A 13 2.12 -2.96 -23.45
C SER A 13 3.19 -3.98 -23.03
N TYR A 14 2.91 -5.26 -23.25
CA TYR A 14 3.88 -6.34 -23.13
C TYR A 14 3.90 -7.11 -24.45
N GLY A 15 4.98 -6.91 -25.23
CA GLY A 15 5.07 -7.42 -26.59
C GLY A 15 3.90 -6.92 -27.44
N PRO A 16 3.15 -7.82 -28.11
CA PRO A 16 2.00 -7.41 -28.94
C PRO A 16 0.73 -7.10 -28.12
N LYS A 17 0.72 -7.39 -26.82
CA LYS A 17 -0.46 -7.19 -25.97
C LYS A 17 -0.46 -5.79 -25.38
N VAL A 18 -1.39 -4.96 -25.82
CA VAL A 18 -1.69 -3.67 -25.19
C VAL A 18 -2.46 -3.90 -23.90
N LEU A 19 -2.01 -3.33 -22.79
CA LEU A 19 -2.69 -3.36 -21.49
C LEU A 19 -3.61 -2.15 -21.32
N PHE A 20 -3.09 -0.97 -21.60
CA PHE A 20 -3.86 0.29 -21.63
C PHE A 20 -3.14 1.33 -22.46
N GLU A 21 -3.88 2.27 -23.02
CA GLU A 21 -3.38 3.36 -23.87
C GLU A 21 -3.97 4.70 -23.43
N HIS A 22 -3.11 5.72 -23.47
CA HIS A 22 -3.46 7.13 -23.31
C HIS A 22 -4.32 7.43 -22.07
N ILE A 23 -4.15 6.69 -20.99
CA ILE A 23 -4.92 6.94 -19.78
C ILE A 23 -4.42 8.19 -19.06
N GLY A 24 -5.38 8.94 -18.52
CA GLY A 24 -5.13 10.11 -17.70
C GLY A 24 -6.26 10.31 -16.70
N PHE A 25 -5.90 10.64 -15.47
CA PHE A 25 -6.84 11.00 -14.43
C PHE A 25 -6.14 11.76 -13.31
N ASN A 26 -6.93 12.41 -12.46
CA ASN A 26 -6.45 13.12 -11.30
C ASN A 26 -7.07 12.54 -10.03
N ILE A 27 -6.31 12.55 -8.94
CA ILE A 27 -6.79 12.21 -7.60
C ILE A 27 -6.53 13.40 -6.70
N ASN A 28 -7.58 13.90 -6.07
CA ASN A 28 -7.50 15.04 -5.18
C ASN A 28 -7.43 14.59 -3.72
N GLU A 29 -7.03 15.51 -2.86
CA GLU A 29 -7.04 15.30 -1.41
C GLU A 29 -8.41 14.82 -0.92
N GLY A 30 -8.41 13.70 -0.18
CA GLY A 30 -9.60 13.09 0.38
C GLY A 30 -10.39 12.18 -0.57
N ASP A 31 -10.01 12.09 -1.84
CA ASP A 31 -10.64 11.14 -2.78
C ASP A 31 -10.36 9.69 -2.35
N LYS A 32 -11.39 8.84 -2.44
CA LYS A 32 -11.29 7.38 -2.25
C LYS A 32 -11.77 6.69 -3.52
N ILE A 33 -10.81 6.26 -4.32
CA ILE A 33 -11.05 5.74 -5.67
C ILE A 33 -10.73 4.25 -5.70
N ALA A 34 -11.66 3.45 -6.23
CA ALA A 34 -11.43 2.05 -6.57
C ALA A 34 -11.37 1.89 -8.09
N LEU A 35 -10.25 1.36 -8.58
CA LEU A 35 -10.07 0.97 -9.98
C LEU A 35 -10.43 -0.50 -10.13
N ILE A 36 -11.54 -0.76 -10.77
CA ILE A 36 -12.06 -2.11 -10.98
C ILE A 36 -11.83 -2.50 -12.45
N ALA A 37 -11.11 -3.58 -12.66
CA ALA A 37 -10.90 -4.12 -14.00
C ALA A 37 -10.60 -5.63 -13.95
N PRO A 38 -10.89 -6.39 -15.03
CA PRO A 38 -10.57 -7.81 -15.10
C PRO A 38 -9.08 -8.11 -14.92
N ASN A 39 -8.75 -9.35 -14.53
CA ASN A 39 -7.36 -9.77 -14.41
C ASN A 39 -6.66 -9.73 -15.77
N GLY A 40 -5.38 -9.34 -15.76
CA GLY A 40 -4.57 -9.24 -16.98
C GLY A 40 -4.80 -7.98 -17.81
N THR A 41 -5.53 -6.99 -17.31
CA THR A 41 -5.73 -5.68 -17.97
C THR A 41 -4.65 -4.65 -17.66
N GLY A 42 -3.66 -5.00 -16.84
CA GLY A 42 -2.54 -4.10 -16.53
C GLY A 42 -2.67 -3.34 -15.21
N LYS A 43 -3.59 -3.73 -14.32
CA LYS A 43 -3.76 -3.12 -12.99
C LYS A 43 -2.45 -3.01 -12.22
N THR A 44 -1.78 -4.14 -12.00
CA THR A 44 -0.47 -4.20 -11.31
C THR A 44 0.61 -3.42 -12.06
N SER A 45 0.58 -3.43 -13.41
CA SER A 45 1.51 -2.63 -14.21
C SER A 45 1.31 -1.13 -13.98
N LEU A 46 0.07 -0.66 -13.91
CA LEU A 46 -0.24 0.71 -13.53
C LEU A 46 0.31 1.04 -12.13
N MET A 47 0.08 0.16 -11.15
CA MET A 47 0.58 0.35 -9.78
C MET A 47 2.10 0.41 -9.73
N ARG A 48 2.80 -0.45 -10.48
CA ARG A 48 4.27 -0.44 -10.60
C ARG A 48 4.79 0.85 -11.23
N ILE A 49 4.08 1.37 -12.24
CA ILE A 49 4.41 2.65 -12.86
C ILE A 49 4.23 3.79 -11.83
N LEU A 50 3.14 3.80 -11.07
CA LEU A 50 2.91 4.79 -10.01
C LEU A 50 3.95 4.71 -8.89
N ALA A 51 4.40 3.50 -8.55
CA ALA A 51 5.46 3.28 -7.57
C ALA A 51 6.88 3.61 -8.10
N GLY A 52 7.01 4.04 -9.36
CA GLY A 52 8.31 4.31 -9.99
C GLY A 52 9.15 3.06 -10.31
N LYS A 53 8.56 1.86 -10.20
CA LYS A 53 9.22 0.56 -10.45
C LYS A 53 9.14 0.11 -11.91
N ASP A 54 8.33 0.76 -12.71
CA ASP A 54 8.19 0.55 -14.15
C ASP A 54 7.96 1.89 -14.86
N LYS A 55 8.02 1.91 -16.18
CA LYS A 55 7.86 3.12 -17.00
C LYS A 55 6.70 2.98 -17.97
N SER A 56 6.03 4.12 -18.23
CA SER A 56 5.08 4.22 -19.33
C SER A 56 5.78 4.13 -20.68
N ASP A 57 5.16 3.47 -21.64
CA ASP A 57 5.67 3.35 -23.01
C ASP A 57 5.45 4.65 -23.83
N SER A 58 4.47 5.45 -23.46
CA SER A 58 4.09 6.67 -24.21
C SER A 58 4.82 7.94 -23.77
N GLY A 59 5.73 7.87 -22.80
CA GLY A 59 6.41 9.06 -22.27
C GLY A 59 5.48 10.07 -21.58
N GLY A 60 4.28 9.67 -21.15
CA GLY A 60 3.32 10.47 -20.39
C GLY A 60 3.86 10.94 -19.04
N LYS A 61 3.10 11.79 -18.36
CA LYS A 61 3.52 12.40 -17.09
C LYS A 61 2.76 11.79 -15.91
N ILE A 62 3.49 11.60 -14.81
CA ILE A 62 2.95 11.26 -13.50
C ILE A 62 3.52 12.29 -12.53
N LEU A 63 2.64 13.05 -11.92
CA LEU A 63 3.01 14.11 -11.00
C LEU A 63 2.32 13.87 -9.67
N PHE A 64 3.12 13.63 -8.64
CA PHE A 64 2.64 13.66 -7.25
C PHE A 64 2.81 15.06 -6.67
N LEU A 65 1.89 15.46 -5.82
CA LEU A 65 2.05 16.70 -5.05
C LEU A 65 3.31 16.58 -4.20
N LYS A 66 4.08 17.68 -4.18
CA LYS A 66 5.31 17.73 -3.39
C LYS A 66 4.99 17.59 -1.89
N ASP A 67 5.88 16.93 -1.16
CA ASP A 67 5.87 16.79 0.30
C ASP A 67 4.70 15.97 0.88
N ILE A 68 3.89 15.26 0.05
CA ILE A 68 2.92 14.28 0.56
C ILE A 68 3.59 12.94 0.88
N ARG A 69 3.12 12.30 1.94
CA ARG A 69 3.55 10.95 2.33
C ARG A 69 2.69 9.93 1.62
N ILE A 70 3.32 9.10 0.80
CA ILE A 70 2.65 8.05 0.02
C ILE A 70 3.06 6.69 0.57
N ALA A 71 2.10 5.81 0.80
CA ALA A 71 2.35 4.42 1.14
C ALA A 71 1.76 3.50 0.08
N PHE A 72 2.57 2.52 -0.37
CA PHE A 72 2.18 1.52 -1.35
C PHE A 72 2.00 0.15 -0.69
N LEU A 73 0.88 -0.50 -0.98
CA LEU A 73 0.68 -1.92 -0.73
C LEU A 73 0.86 -2.68 -2.04
N GLU A 74 1.92 -3.45 -2.13
CA GLU A 74 2.22 -4.27 -3.30
C GLU A 74 1.62 -5.67 -3.18
N GLN A 75 1.69 -6.47 -4.26
CA GLN A 75 1.25 -7.87 -4.22
C GLN A 75 2.29 -8.79 -3.60
N GLU A 76 3.57 -8.48 -3.78
CA GLU A 76 4.70 -9.28 -3.29
C GLU A 76 5.48 -8.50 -2.23
N TYR A 77 5.91 -9.20 -1.20
CA TYR A 77 6.66 -8.63 -0.07
C TYR A 77 7.98 -9.35 0.10
N ASP A 78 9.06 -8.59 0.20
CA ASP A 78 10.40 -9.09 0.50
C ASP A 78 10.60 -9.10 2.03
N PHE A 79 9.93 -10.03 2.71
CA PHE A 79 10.05 -10.22 4.14
C PHE A 79 11.03 -11.35 4.46
N ASP A 80 11.86 -11.12 5.49
CA ASP A 80 12.78 -12.13 6.00
C ASP A 80 11.97 -13.23 6.73
N PRO A 81 12.00 -14.48 6.25
CA PRO A 81 11.20 -15.56 6.81
C PRO A 81 11.55 -15.92 8.26
N GLU A 82 12.76 -15.60 8.72
CA GLU A 82 13.23 -15.93 10.07
C GLU A 82 12.93 -14.84 11.10
N LYS A 83 12.57 -13.63 10.65
CA LYS A 83 12.25 -12.53 11.57
C LYS A 83 10.86 -12.70 12.19
N GLY A 84 10.75 -12.31 13.45
CA GLY A 84 9.44 -12.14 14.10
C GLY A 84 8.67 -10.97 13.50
N ILE A 85 7.34 -11.07 13.50
CA ILE A 85 6.41 -10.13 12.84
C ILE A 85 6.71 -8.67 13.19
N PHE A 86 6.79 -8.36 14.49
CA PHE A 86 7.03 -6.97 14.92
C PHE A 86 8.40 -6.47 14.47
N ARG A 87 9.44 -7.29 14.64
CA ARG A 87 10.79 -6.94 14.21
C ARG A 87 10.86 -6.70 12.70
N GLN A 88 10.18 -7.53 11.90
CA GLN A 88 10.09 -7.36 10.46
C GLN A 88 9.51 -6.00 10.08
N ILE A 89 8.41 -5.58 10.72
CA ILE A 89 7.81 -4.27 10.45
C ILE A 89 8.76 -3.14 10.83
N MET A 90 9.39 -3.21 12.01
CA MET A 90 10.30 -2.17 12.48
C MET A 90 11.49 -2.01 11.55
N ASP A 91 12.12 -3.11 11.13
CA ASP A 91 13.27 -3.08 10.22
C ASP A 91 12.86 -2.58 8.81
N SER A 92 11.72 -3.00 8.30
CA SER A 92 11.20 -2.52 7.00
C SER A 92 10.78 -1.05 7.02
N SER A 93 10.56 -0.49 8.20
CA SER A 93 10.17 0.91 8.39
C SER A 93 11.33 1.79 8.87
N GLU A 94 12.57 1.30 8.89
CA GLU A 94 13.74 2.00 9.41
C GLU A 94 13.92 3.37 8.74
N GLU A 95 13.75 3.45 7.42
CA GLU A 95 13.87 4.71 6.67
C GLU A 95 12.86 5.77 7.15
N PHE A 96 11.67 5.36 7.54
CA PHE A 96 10.65 6.23 8.12
C PHE A 96 10.98 6.56 9.60
N THR A 97 11.35 5.55 10.40
CA THR A 97 11.50 5.70 11.86
C THR A 97 12.77 6.41 12.27
N LYS A 98 13.85 6.36 11.47
CA LYS A 98 15.13 7.02 11.78
C LYS A 98 15.03 8.54 11.99
N HIS A 99 13.96 9.16 11.51
CA HIS A 99 13.71 10.60 11.65
C HIS A 99 12.78 10.95 12.82
N LEU A 100 12.28 9.95 13.54
CA LEU A 100 11.40 10.13 14.70
C LEU A 100 12.23 10.35 15.95
N ASP A 101 11.74 11.23 16.84
CA ASP A 101 12.22 11.31 18.20
C ASP A 101 11.71 10.11 19.03
N GLU A 102 12.21 9.96 20.27
CA GLU A 102 11.88 8.82 21.13
C GLU A 102 10.37 8.69 21.41
N GLU A 103 9.67 9.82 21.61
CA GLU A 103 8.24 9.83 21.88
C GLU A 103 7.44 9.35 20.67
N ARG A 104 7.73 9.87 19.49
CA ARG A 104 7.08 9.47 18.23
C ARG A 104 7.42 8.05 17.83
N LEU A 105 8.65 7.60 18.11
CA LEU A 105 9.02 6.20 17.87
C LEU A 105 8.19 5.26 18.75
N LEU A 106 8.02 5.59 20.03
CA LEU A 106 7.17 4.82 20.93
C LEU A 106 5.70 4.81 20.46
N GLU A 107 5.17 5.96 20.03
CA GLU A 107 3.83 6.04 19.47
C GLU A 107 3.67 5.16 18.23
N TYR A 108 4.68 5.13 17.34
CA TYR A 108 4.71 4.27 16.16
C TYR A 108 4.70 2.80 16.55
N GLU A 109 5.55 2.37 17.48
CA GLU A 109 5.59 0.99 17.99
C GLU A 109 4.24 0.54 18.58
N LEU A 110 3.63 1.39 19.40
CA LEU A 110 2.31 1.10 20.00
C LEU A 110 1.23 0.98 18.93
N ARG A 111 1.28 1.82 17.90
CA ARG A 111 0.37 1.75 16.76
C ARG A 111 0.55 0.46 15.97
N VAL A 112 1.78 0.05 15.69
CA VAL A 112 2.07 -1.23 15.02
C VAL A 112 1.49 -2.38 15.82
N LYS A 113 1.75 -2.44 17.13
CA LYS A 113 1.23 -3.52 18.02
C LYS A 113 -0.30 -3.54 18.04
N ARG A 114 -0.93 -2.37 18.10
CA ARG A 114 -2.39 -2.25 18.06
C ARG A 114 -2.95 -2.77 16.74
N LEU A 115 -2.41 -2.32 15.60
CA LEU A 115 -2.85 -2.76 14.27
C LEU A 115 -2.66 -4.27 14.08
N LEU A 116 -1.53 -4.84 14.53
CA LEU A 116 -1.31 -6.28 14.52
C LEU A 116 -2.41 -7.01 15.31
N THR A 117 -2.71 -6.55 16.53
CA THR A 117 -3.76 -7.13 17.37
C THR A 117 -5.13 -7.04 16.70
N ASP A 118 -5.45 -5.87 16.14
CA ASP A 118 -6.72 -5.63 15.45
C ASP A 118 -6.87 -6.51 14.20
N PHE A 119 -5.76 -6.86 13.53
CA PHE A 119 -5.73 -7.86 12.46
C PHE A 119 -5.63 -9.31 12.95
N GLY A 120 -5.72 -9.57 14.26
CA GLY A 120 -5.69 -10.91 14.85
C GLY A 120 -4.30 -11.54 14.95
N LEU A 121 -3.22 -10.75 14.81
CA LEU A 121 -1.83 -11.19 14.99
C LEU A 121 -1.35 -10.79 16.39
N THR A 122 -1.48 -11.68 17.36
CA THR A 122 -1.19 -11.39 18.78
C THR A 122 0.17 -11.86 19.26
N ASP A 123 0.79 -12.84 18.58
CA ASP A 123 2.17 -13.24 18.82
C ASP A 123 3.12 -12.43 17.96
N PHE A 124 3.61 -11.34 18.50
CA PHE A 124 4.51 -10.41 17.78
C PHE A 124 5.90 -10.99 17.49
N GLY A 125 6.28 -12.06 18.20
CA GLY A 125 7.53 -12.79 18.01
C GLY A 125 7.45 -13.92 16.99
N GLN A 126 6.24 -14.28 16.54
CA GLN A 126 6.03 -15.36 15.57
C GLN A 126 6.84 -15.11 14.29
N PRO A 127 7.67 -16.08 13.84
CA PRO A 127 8.45 -15.94 12.61
C PRO A 127 7.55 -15.79 11.36
N MET A 128 7.97 -14.94 10.41
CA MET A 128 7.23 -14.69 9.17
C MET A 128 6.93 -15.98 8.38
N LYS A 129 7.84 -16.94 8.37
CA LYS A 129 7.69 -18.25 7.69
C LYS A 129 6.53 -19.11 8.21
N GLU A 130 6.06 -18.86 9.42
CA GLU A 130 4.95 -19.60 10.03
C GLU A 130 3.59 -19.00 9.67
N LEU A 131 3.57 -17.84 9.03
CA LEU A 131 2.34 -17.19 8.62
C LEU A 131 1.77 -17.81 7.33
N SER A 132 0.44 -17.88 7.26
CA SER A 132 -0.26 -18.08 5.99
C SER A 132 -0.10 -16.88 5.08
N GLY A 133 -0.43 -17.01 3.78
CA GLY A 133 -0.45 -15.86 2.86
C GLY A 133 -1.32 -14.69 3.36
N GLY A 134 -2.46 -15.00 3.99
CA GLY A 134 -3.31 -14.00 4.64
C GLY A 134 -2.64 -13.35 5.85
N GLY A 135 -1.87 -14.10 6.64
CA GLY A 135 -1.08 -13.57 7.75
C GLY A 135 -0.01 -12.60 7.26
N VAL A 136 0.74 -12.96 6.21
CA VAL A 136 1.74 -12.08 5.57
C VAL A 136 1.09 -10.79 5.05
N LYS A 137 -0.09 -10.89 4.41
CA LYS A 137 -0.86 -9.74 3.93
C LYS A 137 -1.26 -8.80 5.08
N ARG A 138 -1.70 -9.35 6.22
CA ARG A 138 -2.04 -8.56 7.42
C ARG A 138 -0.82 -7.82 7.98
N VAL A 139 0.37 -8.44 7.97
CA VAL A 139 1.63 -7.78 8.36
C VAL A 139 1.93 -6.60 7.43
N ALA A 140 1.83 -6.80 6.11
CA ALA A 140 2.07 -5.75 5.13
C ALA A 140 1.07 -4.58 5.25
N LEU A 141 -0.21 -4.89 5.48
CA LEU A 141 -1.24 -3.89 5.76
C LEU A 141 -0.92 -3.11 7.05
N THR A 142 -0.52 -3.81 8.11
CA THR A 142 -0.12 -3.16 9.36
C THR A 142 1.03 -2.20 9.14
N GLN A 143 2.09 -2.63 8.47
CA GLN A 143 3.25 -1.80 8.15
C GLN A 143 2.81 -0.52 7.40
N MET A 144 2.00 -0.67 6.37
CA MET A 144 1.53 0.45 5.57
C MET A 144 0.64 1.41 6.37
N LEU A 145 -0.35 0.90 7.09
CA LEU A 145 -1.30 1.73 7.85
C LEU A 145 -0.64 2.44 9.04
N ALA A 146 0.45 1.88 9.59
CA ALA A 146 1.17 2.50 10.68
C ALA A 146 1.94 3.78 10.28
N THR A 147 2.24 3.97 8.99
CA THR A 147 3.05 5.11 8.50
C THR A 147 2.30 6.45 8.49
N GLU A 148 0.99 6.49 8.73
CA GLU A 148 0.17 7.72 8.65
C GLU A 148 0.34 8.48 7.33
N ALA A 149 0.35 7.75 6.24
CA ALA A 149 0.47 8.35 4.93
C ALA A 149 -0.76 9.21 4.59
N ASP A 150 -0.52 10.29 3.83
CA ASP A 150 -1.58 11.16 3.34
C ASP A 150 -2.32 10.51 2.16
N PHE A 151 -1.60 9.65 1.41
CA PHE A 151 -2.12 8.94 0.26
C PHE A 151 -1.72 7.46 0.28
N PHE A 152 -2.71 6.58 0.32
CA PHE A 152 -2.55 5.14 0.22
C PHE A 152 -2.83 4.65 -1.20
N ILE A 153 -1.93 3.85 -1.74
CA ILE A 153 -2.09 3.17 -3.03
C ILE A 153 -2.00 1.67 -2.77
N MET A 154 -3.09 0.93 -3.04
CA MET A 154 -3.23 -0.48 -2.67
C MET A 154 -3.53 -1.35 -3.88
N ASP A 155 -2.68 -2.37 -4.11
CA ASP A 155 -2.92 -3.38 -5.14
C ASP A 155 -3.56 -4.63 -4.51
N GLU A 156 -4.82 -4.87 -4.86
CA GLU A 156 -5.64 -6.00 -4.39
C GLU A 156 -5.54 -6.24 -2.87
N PRO A 157 -5.92 -5.24 -2.04
CA PRO A 157 -5.67 -5.28 -0.60
C PRO A 157 -6.44 -6.38 0.14
N THR A 158 -7.56 -6.84 -0.42
CA THR A 158 -8.44 -7.83 0.21
C THR A 158 -8.11 -9.27 -0.16
N ASN A 159 -7.25 -9.51 -1.16
CA ASN A 159 -6.86 -10.84 -1.56
C ASN A 159 -6.17 -11.58 -0.41
N HIS A 160 -6.56 -12.84 -0.21
CA HIS A 160 -6.10 -13.74 0.86
C HIS A 160 -6.48 -13.34 2.27
N LEU A 161 -7.30 -12.30 2.46
CA LEU A 161 -7.85 -11.94 3.76
C LEU A 161 -9.15 -12.72 4.03
N ASP A 162 -9.41 -13.03 5.28
CA ASP A 162 -10.72 -13.47 5.75
C ASP A 162 -11.68 -12.28 5.93
N ILE A 163 -12.93 -12.59 6.18
CA ILE A 163 -14.00 -11.60 6.30
C ILE A 163 -13.72 -10.60 7.42
N ASP A 164 -13.24 -11.06 8.57
CA ASP A 164 -12.98 -10.21 9.74
C ASP A 164 -11.89 -9.16 9.43
N ALA A 165 -10.81 -9.58 8.76
CA ALA A 165 -9.74 -8.67 8.34
C ALA A 165 -10.20 -7.67 7.26
N ILE A 166 -11.07 -8.10 6.34
CA ILE A 166 -11.67 -7.21 5.31
C ILE A 166 -12.55 -6.17 5.99
N GLU A 167 -13.44 -6.58 6.89
CA GLU A 167 -14.33 -5.66 7.62
C GLU A 167 -13.54 -4.66 8.47
N TYR A 168 -12.47 -5.13 9.12
CA TYR A 168 -11.59 -4.23 9.86
C TYR A 168 -10.92 -3.20 8.95
N LEU A 169 -10.33 -3.64 7.82
CA LEU A 169 -9.69 -2.75 6.85
C LEU A 169 -10.67 -1.71 6.31
N GLU A 170 -11.87 -2.14 5.92
CA GLU A 170 -12.91 -1.23 5.46
C GLU A 170 -13.30 -0.20 6.51
N ALA A 171 -13.53 -0.64 7.76
CA ALA A 171 -13.87 0.24 8.86
C ALA A 171 -12.75 1.24 9.16
N TYR A 172 -11.49 0.81 9.07
CA TYR A 172 -10.33 1.67 9.21
C TYR A 172 -10.30 2.73 8.11
N LEU A 173 -10.38 2.33 6.85
CA LEU A 173 -10.31 3.23 5.69
C LEU A 173 -11.49 4.21 5.63
N LYS A 174 -12.69 3.80 6.09
CA LYS A 174 -13.86 4.69 6.17
C LYS A 174 -13.64 5.82 7.18
N ARG A 175 -12.97 5.55 8.29
CA ARG A 175 -12.69 6.54 9.36
C ARG A 175 -11.45 7.39 9.10
N ALA A 176 -10.46 6.85 8.40
CA ALA A 176 -9.23 7.54 8.11
C ALA A 176 -9.45 8.74 7.19
N ARG A 177 -8.87 9.88 7.57
CA ARG A 177 -8.81 11.08 6.71
C ARG A 177 -7.61 10.95 5.77
N CYS A 178 -7.71 10.06 4.79
CA CYS A 178 -6.66 9.80 3.82
C CYS A 178 -7.21 9.82 2.41
N THR A 179 -6.34 10.08 1.46
CA THR A 179 -6.60 9.83 0.03
C THR A 179 -6.30 8.37 -0.27
N LEU A 180 -7.09 7.72 -1.09
CA LEU A 180 -6.97 6.29 -1.40
C LEU A 180 -7.15 6.03 -2.88
N LEU A 181 -6.20 5.30 -3.47
CA LEU A 181 -6.35 4.60 -4.73
C LEU A 181 -6.24 3.10 -4.47
N MET A 182 -7.29 2.37 -4.71
CA MET A 182 -7.33 0.92 -4.57
C MET A 182 -7.58 0.28 -5.93
N VAL A 183 -6.86 -0.79 -6.20
CA VAL A 183 -7.06 -1.62 -7.38
C VAL A 183 -7.60 -2.98 -6.94
N THR A 184 -8.67 -3.44 -7.60
CA THR A 184 -9.33 -4.71 -7.28
C THR A 184 -9.92 -5.37 -8.53
#